data_bccb573c2513ff03185c0260b4122e6e
#
_entry.id   bccb573c2513ff03185c0260b4122e6e
#
_cell.length_a   1.000
_cell.length_b   1.000
_cell.length_c   1.000
_cell.angle_alpha   90.00
_cell.angle_beta   90.00
_cell.angle_gamma   90.00
#
_symmetry.space_group_name_H-M   'P 1'
#
loop_
_entity.id
_entity.type
_entity.pdbx_description
1 polymer ?
#
loop_
_entity_poly.entity_id
_entity_poly.type
_entity_poly.pdbx_seq_one_letter_code
_entity_poly.pdbx_strand_id
1 'polypeptide(L)'
;MNNTSCNETGSLPLIQLQNITFGYLPGQPVLNNISLKINDGDALQLAGGNGCGKTTLIRLLNGIEFPDKGTYLFLGEPVTRQRLAVSAYAKWFHQKIGYVWQNPDAQLFCSSVEEEIAFGPAQMGLSPAEIRRRTDDTLALLKIEHLRHRAPYTLSGGEKKKTAIGTILAINPRIWILDEPLNDLDAKGQLWLADFLTSLHKAGKTIIFTSHEEQLAAALHATKKDLP
;
A
#
# COMPACT_ATOMS: atom_id res chain seq x y z
N MET A 1 -19.76 44.17 9.76
CA MET A 1 -18.52 43.79 10.44
C MET A 1 -18.76 42.49 11.16
N ASN A 2 -18.43 41.38 10.61
CA ASN A 2 -18.26 40.13 11.32
C ASN A 2 -17.37 39.25 10.41
N ASN A 3 -16.07 39.34 10.63
CA ASN A 3 -15.06 38.42 10.12
C ASN A 3 -15.19 37.12 10.89
N THR A 4 -15.67 36.08 10.24
CA THR A 4 -15.53 34.72 10.73
C THR A 4 -14.40 34.09 9.91
N SER A 5 -13.17 34.34 10.35
CA SER A 5 -11.98 33.58 9.90
C SER A 5 -12.07 32.19 10.52
N CYS A 6 -12.49 31.21 9.75
CA CYS A 6 -12.28 29.81 10.07
C CYS A 6 -10.77 29.53 10.00
N ASN A 7 -10.15 29.40 11.16
CA ASN A 7 -8.82 28.81 11.30
C ASN A 7 -8.94 27.31 10.96
N GLU A 8 -8.68 26.95 9.71
CA GLU A 8 -8.31 25.59 9.36
C GLU A 8 -6.85 25.39 9.76
N THR A 9 -6.61 24.93 10.98
CA THR A 9 -5.34 24.30 11.37
C THR A 9 -5.27 22.94 10.71
N GLY A 10 -5.24 22.90 9.38
CA GLY A 10 -5.14 21.68 8.59
C GLY A 10 -3.71 21.19 8.60
N SER A 11 -3.43 20.05 9.26
CA SER A 11 -2.21 19.28 9.02
C SER A 11 -2.08 18.99 7.52
N LEU A 12 -0.84 19.10 6.99
CA LEU A 12 -0.58 18.78 5.57
C LEU A 12 -1.08 17.35 5.29
N PRO A 13 -1.81 17.15 4.18
CA PRO A 13 -2.26 15.80 3.81
C PRO A 13 -1.05 14.91 3.56
N LEU A 14 -1.21 13.62 3.90
CA LEU A 14 -0.18 12.62 3.70
C LEU A 14 0.11 12.41 2.20
N ILE A 15 -0.96 12.34 1.40
CA ILE A 15 -0.91 12.29 -0.07
C ILE A 15 -1.82 13.36 -0.64
N GLN A 16 -1.33 14.07 -1.66
CA GLN A 16 -2.14 15.01 -2.42
C GLN A 16 -1.90 14.83 -3.92
N LEU A 17 -2.94 14.49 -4.62
CA LEU A 17 -3.01 14.47 -6.08
C LEU A 17 -3.80 15.68 -6.56
N GLN A 18 -3.29 16.39 -7.55
CA GLN A 18 -3.94 17.57 -8.13
C GLN A 18 -3.99 17.44 -9.65
N ASN A 19 -5.20 17.30 -10.19
CA ASN A 19 -5.49 17.25 -11.63
C ASN A 19 -4.65 16.22 -12.39
N ILE A 20 -4.45 15.04 -11.80
CA ILE A 20 -3.64 13.98 -12.37
C ILE A 20 -4.26 13.44 -13.64
N THR A 21 -3.49 13.47 -14.72
CA THR A 21 -3.80 12.80 -15.98
C THR A 21 -2.64 11.87 -16.33
N PHE A 22 -2.96 10.63 -16.68
CA PHE A 22 -1.96 9.62 -17.04
C PHE A 22 -2.55 8.63 -18.06
N GLY A 23 -1.75 8.24 -19.05
CA GLY A 23 -2.08 7.19 -20.01
C GLY A 23 -0.85 6.41 -20.45
N TYR A 24 -1.02 5.11 -20.73
CA TYR A 24 0.06 4.27 -21.27
C TYR A 24 0.34 4.55 -22.76
N LEU A 25 -0.64 5.12 -23.47
CA LEU A 25 -0.53 5.48 -24.89
C LEU A 25 -0.87 6.97 -25.07
N PRO A 26 -0.16 7.68 -25.95
CA PRO A 26 -0.47 9.09 -26.25
C PRO A 26 -1.92 9.29 -26.67
N GLY A 27 -2.59 10.28 -26.06
CA GLY A 27 -3.98 10.61 -26.37
C GLY A 27 -5.05 9.68 -25.78
N GLN A 28 -4.66 8.65 -25.03
CA GLN A 28 -5.57 7.69 -24.37
C GLN A 28 -5.39 7.71 -22.85
N PRO A 29 -5.94 8.71 -22.15
CA PRO A 29 -5.78 8.80 -20.70
C PRO A 29 -6.57 7.68 -20.00
N VAL A 30 -5.91 6.96 -19.11
CA VAL A 30 -6.52 6.00 -18.17
C VAL A 30 -6.97 6.71 -16.89
N LEU A 31 -6.18 7.68 -16.43
CA LEU A 31 -6.56 8.60 -15.36
C LEU A 31 -6.77 9.98 -15.98
N ASN A 32 -7.93 10.59 -15.76
CA ASN A 32 -8.25 11.88 -16.35
C ASN A 32 -8.70 12.86 -15.27
N ASN A 33 -7.88 13.88 -15.02
CA ASN A 33 -8.14 14.98 -14.08
C ASN A 33 -8.50 14.51 -12.66
N ILE A 34 -7.77 13.50 -12.15
CA ILE A 34 -8.02 12.95 -10.81
C ILE A 34 -7.39 13.85 -9.74
N SER A 35 -8.21 14.29 -8.79
CA SER A 35 -7.76 14.99 -7.59
C SER A 35 -8.18 14.22 -6.34
N LEU A 36 -7.25 14.08 -5.39
CA LEU A 36 -7.42 13.27 -4.19
C LEU A 36 -6.55 13.82 -3.06
N LYS A 37 -7.09 13.86 -1.84
CA LYS A 37 -6.34 14.13 -0.62
C LYS A 37 -6.54 12.96 0.33
N ILE A 38 -5.46 12.49 0.94
CA ILE A 38 -5.46 11.41 1.93
C ILE A 38 -4.69 11.92 3.13
N ASN A 39 -5.34 11.90 4.29
CA ASN A 39 -4.72 12.31 5.54
C ASN A 39 -4.12 11.11 6.26
N ASP A 40 -3.36 11.39 7.29
CA ASP A 40 -2.80 10.33 8.13
C ASP A 40 -3.91 9.62 8.89
N GLY A 41 -3.88 8.30 8.89
CA GLY A 41 -4.91 7.47 9.52
C GLY A 41 -6.20 7.30 8.69
N ASP A 42 -6.30 7.82 7.48
CA ASP A 42 -7.46 7.57 6.62
C ASP A 42 -7.53 6.11 6.16
N ALA A 43 -8.75 5.59 5.99
CA ALA A 43 -9.00 4.39 5.21
C ALA A 43 -9.77 4.78 3.93
N LEU A 44 -9.24 4.38 2.77
CA LEU A 44 -9.77 4.75 1.45
C LEU A 44 -9.98 3.53 0.56
N GLN A 45 -11.19 3.31 0.12
CA GLN A 45 -11.51 2.37 -0.94
C GLN A 45 -11.49 3.07 -2.30
N LEU A 46 -10.68 2.59 -3.22
CA LEU A 46 -10.74 2.96 -4.63
C LEU A 46 -11.73 2.03 -5.34
N ALA A 47 -12.84 2.59 -5.78
CA ALA A 47 -13.94 1.86 -6.41
C ALA A 47 -14.09 2.24 -7.89
N GLY A 48 -14.83 1.43 -8.64
CA GLY A 48 -15.09 1.63 -10.06
C GLY A 48 -15.08 0.31 -10.83
N GLY A 49 -15.54 0.35 -12.08
CA GLY A 49 -15.59 -0.83 -12.96
C GLY A 49 -14.20 -1.40 -13.29
N ASN A 50 -14.18 -2.57 -13.94
CA ASN A 50 -12.93 -3.11 -14.46
C ASN A 50 -12.38 -2.19 -15.56
N GLY A 51 -11.07 -1.93 -15.51
CA GLY A 51 -10.41 -1.06 -16.49
C GLY A 51 -10.51 0.44 -16.20
N CYS A 52 -11.23 0.90 -15.16
CA CYS A 52 -11.36 2.33 -14.84
C CYS A 52 -10.09 2.97 -14.25
N GLY A 53 -8.98 2.25 -14.15
CA GLY A 53 -7.69 2.81 -13.73
C GLY A 53 -7.33 2.62 -12.26
N LYS A 54 -8.02 1.78 -11.47
CA LYS A 54 -7.70 1.52 -10.05
C LYS A 54 -6.24 1.09 -9.84
N THR A 55 -5.81 0.04 -10.52
CA THR A 55 -4.42 -0.45 -10.45
C THR A 55 -3.43 0.59 -10.99
N THR A 56 -3.80 1.37 -12.00
CA THR A 56 -2.97 2.46 -12.50
C THR A 56 -2.79 3.56 -11.45
N LEU A 57 -3.86 3.94 -10.75
CA LEU A 57 -3.76 4.90 -9.66
C LEU A 57 -2.91 4.37 -8.51
N ILE A 58 -3.07 3.09 -8.15
CA ILE A 58 -2.21 2.42 -7.16
C ILE A 58 -0.74 2.46 -7.58
N ARG A 59 -0.42 2.15 -8.84
CA ARG A 59 0.96 2.22 -9.36
C ARG A 59 1.52 3.63 -9.28
N LEU A 60 0.71 4.64 -9.60
CA LEU A 60 1.10 6.04 -9.46
C LEU A 60 1.36 6.41 -7.99
N LEU A 61 0.50 6.01 -7.06
CA LEU A 61 0.68 6.23 -5.62
C LEU A 61 1.97 5.58 -5.08
N ASN A 62 2.38 4.44 -5.65
CA ASN A 62 3.62 3.75 -5.30
C ASN A 62 4.86 4.28 -6.05
N GLY A 63 4.74 5.32 -6.89
CA GLY A 63 5.85 5.88 -7.66
C GLY A 63 6.39 4.93 -8.74
N ILE A 64 5.60 3.94 -9.17
CA ILE A 64 5.90 3.05 -10.31
C ILE A 64 5.57 3.77 -11.61
N GLU A 65 4.42 4.48 -11.63
CA GLU A 65 4.01 5.34 -12.73
C GLU A 65 4.04 6.81 -12.30
N PHE A 66 4.16 7.72 -13.27
CA PHE A 66 4.23 9.15 -13.02
C PHE A 66 3.23 9.87 -13.92
N PRO A 67 2.55 10.91 -13.40
CA PRO A 67 1.53 11.61 -14.17
C PRO A 67 2.12 12.34 -15.39
N ASP A 68 1.37 12.33 -16.50
CA ASP A 68 1.66 13.16 -17.68
C ASP A 68 1.36 14.63 -17.38
N LYS A 69 0.29 14.89 -16.58
CA LYS A 69 -0.13 16.22 -16.14
C LYS A 69 -0.58 16.16 -14.67
N GLY A 70 -0.53 17.30 -14.01
CA GLY A 70 -0.91 17.43 -12.62
C GLY A 70 0.28 17.31 -11.67
N THR A 71 -0.01 17.26 -10.36
CA THR A 71 1.03 17.23 -9.32
C THR A 71 0.71 16.14 -8.31
N TYR A 72 1.71 15.32 -7.97
CA TYR A 72 1.68 14.38 -6.87
C TYR A 72 2.60 14.87 -5.76
N LEU A 73 2.04 15.11 -4.56
CA LEU A 73 2.77 15.45 -3.35
C LEU A 73 2.61 14.34 -2.31
N PHE A 74 3.72 13.96 -1.69
CA PHE A 74 3.77 13.04 -0.56
C PHE A 74 4.45 13.73 0.62
N LEU A 75 3.73 13.92 1.73
CA LEU A 75 4.18 14.72 2.88
C LEU A 75 4.63 16.13 2.48
N GLY A 76 3.95 16.74 1.51
CA GLY A 76 4.28 18.07 0.96
C GLY A 76 5.42 18.06 -0.06
N GLU A 77 6.13 16.94 -0.26
CA GLU A 77 7.24 16.80 -1.19
C GLU A 77 6.79 16.27 -2.56
N PRO A 78 7.23 16.87 -3.67
CA PRO A 78 6.87 16.36 -5.00
C PRO A 78 7.41 14.95 -5.25
N VAL A 79 6.55 14.08 -5.77
CA VAL A 79 6.92 12.74 -6.23
C VAL A 79 7.07 12.78 -7.74
N THR A 80 8.30 12.67 -8.22
CA THR A 80 8.63 12.68 -9.65
C THR A 80 9.61 11.58 -10.00
N ARG A 81 9.65 11.18 -11.27
CA ARG A 81 10.62 10.19 -11.77
C ARG A 81 12.07 10.59 -11.43
N GLN A 82 12.42 11.86 -11.61
CA GLN A 82 13.76 12.38 -11.33
C GLN A 82 14.12 12.27 -9.84
N ARG A 83 13.17 12.58 -8.95
CA ARG A 83 13.42 12.47 -7.50
C ARG A 83 13.53 11.04 -7.04
N LEU A 84 12.67 10.14 -7.54
CA LEU A 84 12.74 8.70 -7.22
C LEU A 84 13.95 8.00 -7.85
N ALA A 85 14.61 8.59 -8.86
CA ALA A 85 15.91 8.11 -9.34
C ALA A 85 17.05 8.37 -8.34
N VAL A 86 16.86 9.26 -7.37
CA VAL A 86 17.83 9.52 -6.29
C VAL A 86 17.63 8.51 -5.17
N SER A 87 18.61 7.63 -4.96
CA SER A 87 18.53 6.50 -4.02
C SER A 87 18.06 6.89 -2.61
N ALA A 88 18.55 8.00 -2.07
CA ALA A 88 18.16 8.45 -0.73
C ALA A 88 16.67 8.82 -0.65
N TYR A 89 16.13 9.51 -1.66
CA TYR A 89 14.71 9.86 -1.72
C TYR A 89 13.84 8.62 -1.97
N ALA A 90 14.25 7.74 -2.88
CA ALA A 90 13.55 6.49 -3.14
C ALA A 90 13.44 5.64 -1.87
N LYS A 91 14.55 5.48 -1.14
CA LYS A 91 14.58 4.75 0.13
C LYS A 91 13.64 5.39 1.17
N TRP A 92 13.71 6.71 1.34
CA TRP A 92 12.82 7.45 2.24
C TRP A 92 11.35 7.27 1.89
N PHE A 93 11.00 7.31 0.59
CA PHE A 93 9.64 7.16 0.09
C PHE A 93 9.11 5.74 0.31
N HIS A 94 9.84 4.72 -0.16
CA HIS A 94 9.41 3.31 -0.08
C HIS A 94 9.46 2.73 1.34
N GLN A 95 10.17 3.35 2.29
CA GLN A 95 10.05 2.99 3.71
C GLN A 95 8.70 3.40 4.32
N LYS A 96 7.99 4.35 3.72
CA LYS A 96 6.73 4.89 4.25
C LYS A 96 5.49 4.33 3.56
N ILE A 97 5.64 3.74 2.38
CA ILE A 97 4.56 3.16 1.58
C ILE A 97 4.84 1.69 1.37
N GLY A 98 3.95 0.83 1.87
CA GLY A 98 3.96 -0.61 1.59
C GLY A 98 2.90 -0.96 0.56
N TYR A 99 3.24 -1.76 -0.42
CA TYR A 99 2.32 -2.21 -1.46
C TYR A 99 2.19 -3.73 -1.46
N VAL A 100 0.99 -4.21 -1.22
CA VAL A 100 0.62 -5.62 -1.35
C VAL A 100 -0.03 -5.82 -2.72
N TRP A 101 0.63 -6.56 -3.59
CA TRP A 101 0.19 -6.80 -4.95
C TRP A 101 -1.01 -7.76 -4.98
N GLN A 102 -1.83 -7.61 -6.02
CA GLN A 102 -2.95 -8.51 -6.27
C GLN A 102 -2.48 -9.96 -6.34
N ASN A 103 -1.48 -10.24 -7.18
CA ASN A 103 -0.86 -11.56 -7.30
C ASN A 103 0.40 -11.66 -6.42
N PRO A 104 0.39 -12.47 -5.34
CA PRO A 104 1.57 -12.67 -4.48
C PRO A 104 2.78 -13.25 -5.22
N ASP A 105 2.59 -14.08 -6.27
CA ASP A 105 3.69 -14.67 -7.03
C ASP A 105 4.53 -13.60 -7.76
N ALA A 106 3.94 -12.45 -8.07
CA ALA A 106 4.67 -11.33 -8.66
C ALA A 106 5.47 -10.52 -7.61
N GLN A 107 5.17 -10.70 -6.32
CA GLN A 107 5.82 -10.00 -5.21
C GLN A 107 6.95 -10.82 -4.57
N LEU A 108 6.78 -12.17 -4.51
CA LEU A 108 7.68 -13.08 -3.80
C LEU A 108 8.74 -13.63 -4.76
N PHE A 109 10.02 -13.50 -4.43
CA PHE A 109 11.14 -13.83 -5.30
C PHE A 109 12.37 -14.44 -4.59
N CYS A 110 12.40 -14.45 -3.24
CA CYS A 110 13.50 -15.04 -2.47
C CYS A 110 13.40 -16.57 -2.37
N SER A 111 14.42 -17.22 -1.85
CA SER A 111 14.48 -18.68 -1.75
C SER A 111 13.66 -19.25 -0.58
N SER A 112 13.35 -18.42 0.43
CA SER A 112 12.57 -18.82 1.61
C SER A 112 11.68 -17.70 2.12
N VAL A 113 10.65 -18.06 2.91
CA VAL A 113 9.76 -17.11 3.59
C VAL A 113 10.55 -16.19 4.52
N GLU A 114 11.56 -16.72 5.22
CA GLU A 114 12.43 -15.93 6.10
C GLU A 114 13.15 -14.84 5.32
N GLU A 115 13.77 -15.20 4.18
CA GLU A 115 14.48 -14.24 3.33
C GLU A 115 13.54 -13.20 2.71
N GLU A 116 12.33 -13.58 2.31
CA GLU A 116 11.31 -12.64 1.82
C GLU A 116 10.99 -11.57 2.87
N ILE A 117 10.73 -11.98 4.12
CA ILE A 117 10.38 -11.06 5.20
C ILE A 117 11.59 -10.20 5.61
N ALA A 118 12.79 -10.79 5.62
CA ALA A 118 14.02 -10.10 5.97
C ALA A 118 14.50 -9.09 4.90
N PHE A 119 14.09 -9.27 3.64
CA PHE A 119 14.59 -8.49 2.51
C PHE A 119 14.37 -6.98 2.69
N GLY A 120 13.12 -6.56 2.98
CA GLY A 120 12.78 -5.16 3.18
C GLY A 120 13.61 -4.48 4.30
N PRO A 121 13.62 -5.01 5.51
CA PRO A 121 14.46 -4.55 6.61
C PRO A 121 15.96 -4.46 6.26
N ALA A 122 16.50 -5.43 5.49
CA ALA A 122 17.87 -5.39 5.02
C ALA A 122 18.12 -4.23 4.05
N GLN A 123 17.21 -3.99 3.09
CA GLN A 123 17.29 -2.83 2.17
C GLN A 123 17.18 -1.49 2.92
N MET A 124 16.52 -1.45 4.06
CA MET A 124 16.49 -0.27 4.94
C MET A 124 17.86 -0.02 5.61
N GLY A 125 18.76 -0.99 5.60
CA GLY A 125 20.08 -0.91 6.25
C GLY A 125 20.00 -1.11 7.76
N LEU A 126 19.03 -1.88 8.25
CA LEU A 126 18.92 -2.24 9.66
C LEU A 126 20.04 -3.21 10.07
N SER A 127 20.36 -3.25 11.36
CA SER A 127 21.34 -4.19 11.88
C SER A 127 20.86 -5.65 11.74
N PRO A 128 21.77 -6.62 11.63
CA PRO A 128 21.39 -8.04 11.57
C PRO A 128 20.50 -8.49 12.74
N ALA A 129 20.74 -7.97 13.92
CA ALA A 129 19.92 -8.26 15.12
C ALA A 129 18.48 -7.73 14.97
N GLU A 130 18.32 -6.51 14.47
CA GLU A 130 17.00 -5.90 14.25
C GLU A 130 16.25 -6.56 13.08
N ILE A 131 16.95 -6.95 12.00
CA ILE A 131 16.37 -7.73 10.90
C ILE A 131 15.80 -9.04 11.43
N ARG A 132 16.61 -9.81 12.19
CA ARG A 132 16.17 -11.08 12.78
C ARG A 132 14.94 -10.87 13.68
N ARG A 133 15.02 -9.91 14.61
CA ARG A 133 13.89 -9.60 15.51
C ARG A 133 12.61 -9.31 14.74
N ARG A 134 12.64 -8.42 13.73
CA ARG A 134 11.46 -8.09 12.93
C ARG A 134 10.94 -9.27 12.14
N THR A 135 11.83 -10.11 11.61
CA THR A 135 11.44 -11.34 10.91
C THR A 135 10.73 -12.31 11.85
N ASP A 136 11.30 -12.55 13.03
CA ASP A 136 10.71 -13.43 14.06
C ASP A 136 9.35 -12.91 14.52
N ASP A 137 9.26 -11.62 14.88
CA ASP A 137 8.02 -10.96 15.30
C ASP A 137 6.93 -11.06 14.19
N THR A 138 7.32 -10.86 12.92
CA THR A 138 6.40 -10.94 11.77
C THR A 138 5.88 -12.35 11.56
N LEU A 139 6.76 -13.35 11.57
CA LEU A 139 6.37 -14.75 11.43
C LEU A 139 5.39 -15.17 12.53
N ALA A 140 5.69 -14.82 13.78
CA ALA A 140 4.84 -15.13 14.94
C ALA A 140 3.46 -14.43 14.84
N LEU A 141 3.43 -13.13 14.51
CA LEU A 141 2.19 -12.35 14.39
C LEU A 141 1.26 -12.92 13.31
N LEU A 142 1.83 -13.36 12.18
CA LEU A 142 1.07 -13.94 11.08
C LEU A 142 0.80 -15.44 11.25
N LYS A 143 1.37 -16.07 12.31
CA LYS A 143 1.29 -17.52 12.60
C LYS A 143 1.78 -18.38 11.43
N ILE A 144 2.93 -18.02 10.87
CA ILE A 144 3.57 -18.70 9.73
C ILE A 144 5.02 -19.14 10.05
N GLU A 145 5.38 -19.30 11.33
CA GLU A 145 6.71 -19.75 11.76
C GLU A 145 7.09 -21.10 11.14
N HIS A 146 6.12 -21.99 10.99
CA HIS A 146 6.29 -23.30 10.38
C HIS A 146 6.64 -23.26 8.89
N LEU A 147 6.46 -22.11 8.23
CA LEU A 147 6.79 -21.88 6.82
C LEU A 147 8.17 -21.25 6.63
N ARG A 148 8.87 -20.87 7.72
CA ARG A 148 10.12 -20.08 7.72
C ARG A 148 11.09 -20.45 6.61
N HIS A 149 11.38 -21.76 6.48
CA HIS A 149 12.39 -22.29 5.55
C HIS A 149 11.80 -22.83 4.24
N ARG A 150 10.49 -22.67 4.05
CA ARG A 150 9.85 -23.10 2.80
C ARG A 150 10.05 -22.07 1.68
N ALA A 151 10.22 -22.57 0.48
CA ALA A 151 10.28 -21.72 -0.71
C ALA A 151 8.88 -21.19 -1.05
N PRO A 152 8.71 -19.88 -1.41
CA PRO A 152 7.42 -19.27 -1.67
C PRO A 152 6.57 -20.00 -2.72
N TYR A 153 7.19 -20.55 -3.76
CA TYR A 153 6.48 -21.29 -4.81
C TYR A 153 5.84 -22.60 -4.33
N THR A 154 6.21 -23.10 -3.12
CA THR A 154 5.65 -24.32 -2.53
C THR A 154 4.45 -24.04 -1.62
N LEU A 155 4.10 -22.77 -1.41
CA LEU A 155 3.05 -22.34 -0.50
C LEU A 155 1.68 -22.38 -1.17
N SER A 156 0.63 -22.59 -0.38
CA SER A 156 -0.77 -22.37 -0.80
C SER A 156 -1.03 -20.88 -1.05
N GLY A 157 -2.10 -20.53 -1.77
CA GLY A 157 -2.45 -19.13 -2.05
C GLY A 157 -2.60 -18.27 -0.79
N GLY A 158 -3.25 -18.78 0.24
CA GLY A 158 -3.39 -18.07 1.51
C GLY A 158 -2.07 -17.90 2.27
N GLU A 159 -1.16 -18.89 2.23
CA GLU A 159 0.17 -18.80 2.80
C GLU A 159 1.04 -17.79 2.05
N LYS A 160 0.98 -17.78 0.70
CA LYS A 160 1.63 -16.76 -0.14
C LYS A 160 1.13 -15.35 0.20
N LYS A 161 -0.18 -15.18 0.33
CA LYS A 161 -0.78 -13.87 0.70
C LYS A 161 -0.29 -13.40 2.07
N LYS A 162 -0.25 -14.29 3.07
CA LYS A 162 0.30 -13.97 4.39
C LYS A 162 1.79 -13.61 4.32
N THR A 163 2.57 -14.36 3.55
CA THR A 163 3.99 -14.06 3.34
C THR A 163 4.17 -12.69 2.68
N ALA A 164 3.43 -12.39 1.62
CA ALA A 164 3.45 -11.08 0.95
C ALA A 164 3.07 -9.92 1.89
N ILE A 165 2.08 -10.12 2.75
CA ILE A 165 1.74 -9.16 3.82
C ILE A 165 2.89 -9.04 4.82
N GLY A 166 3.55 -10.15 5.17
CA GLY A 166 4.70 -10.20 6.07
C GLY A 166 5.88 -9.37 5.58
N THR A 167 6.17 -9.39 4.27
CA THR A 167 7.25 -8.56 3.70
C THR A 167 7.02 -7.07 3.94
N ILE A 168 5.76 -6.64 3.86
CA ILE A 168 5.38 -5.23 4.13
C ILE A 168 5.33 -4.94 5.62
N LEU A 169 4.82 -5.88 6.43
CA LEU A 169 4.73 -5.72 7.89
C LEU A 169 6.10 -5.52 8.53
N ALA A 170 7.12 -6.26 8.10
CA ALA A 170 8.49 -6.15 8.60
C ALA A 170 9.12 -4.77 8.34
N ILE A 171 8.72 -4.09 7.26
CA ILE A 171 9.12 -2.70 6.97
C ILE A 171 8.39 -1.73 7.91
N ASN A 172 7.17 -2.07 8.34
CA ASN A 172 6.28 -1.24 9.17
C ASN A 172 5.97 0.13 8.56
N PRO A 173 5.47 0.22 7.33
CA PRO A 173 5.22 1.48 6.65
C PRO A 173 4.10 2.28 7.33
N ARG A 174 4.01 3.57 7.01
CA ARG A 174 2.93 4.46 7.46
C ARG A 174 1.65 4.24 6.66
N ILE A 175 1.81 3.94 5.37
CA ILE A 175 0.72 3.71 4.41
C ILE A 175 0.78 2.28 3.90
N TRP A 176 -0.36 1.63 3.90
CA TRP A 176 -0.58 0.34 3.28
C TRP A 176 -1.45 0.50 2.05
N ILE A 177 -0.96 0.08 0.91
CA ILE A 177 -1.72 0.05 -0.34
C ILE A 177 -1.91 -1.41 -0.72
N LEU A 178 -3.16 -1.80 -0.99
CA LEU A 178 -3.49 -3.19 -1.31
C LEU A 178 -4.37 -3.23 -2.58
N ASP A 179 -3.94 -4.02 -3.55
CA ASP A 179 -4.69 -4.21 -4.80
C ASP A 179 -5.46 -5.54 -4.71
N GLU A 180 -6.81 -5.44 -4.67
CA GLU A 180 -7.74 -6.58 -4.55
C GLU A 180 -7.29 -7.63 -3.49
N PRO A 181 -7.11 -7.22 -2.23
CA PRO A 181 -6.42 -8.06 -1.23
C PRO A 181 -7.19 -9.31 -0.82
N LEU A 182 -8.52 -9.33 -1.00
CA LEU A 182 -9.38 -10.45 -0.63
C LEU A 182 -9.46 -11.54 -1.71
N ASN A 183 -9.02 -11.24 -2.94
CA ASN A 183 -9.04 -12.21 -4.02
C ASN A 183 -8.18 -13.43 -3.68
N ASP A 184 -8.62 -14.60 -4.14
CA ASP A 184 -7.97 -15.90 -3.94
C ASP A 184 -7.88 -16.37 -2.47
N LEU A 185 -8.62 -15.72 -1.56
CA LEU A 185 -8.76 -16.15 -0.17
C LEU A 185 -10.11 -16.85 0.06
N ASP A 186 -10.09 -17.93 0.83
CA ASP A 186 -11.29 -18.53 1.37
C ASP A 186 -11.95 -17.62 2.43
N ALA A 187 -13.18 -17.92 2.84
CA ALA A 187 -13.93 -17.10 3.80
C ALA A 187 -13.16 -16.85 5.12
N LYS A 188 -12.39 -17.85 5.59
CA LYS A 188 -11.57 -17.72 6.79
C LYS A 188 -10.39 -16.78 6.57
N GLY A 189 -9.75 -16.86 5.41
CA GLY A 189 -8.66 -15.95 5.00
C GLY A 189 -9.13 -14.52 4.84
N GLN A 190 -10.32 -14.32 4.26
CA GLN A 190 -10.93 -12.99 4.10
C GLN A 190 -11.22 -12.34 5.46
N LEU A 191 -11.84 -13.09 6.39
CA LEU A 191 -12.09 -12.60 7.76
C LEU A 191 -10.79 -12.26 8.48
N TRP A 192 -9.78 -13.14 8.43
CA TRP A 192 -8.48 -12.88 9.02
C TRP A 192 -7.85 -11.59 8.48
N LEU A 193 -7.90 -11.39 7.15
CA LEU A 193 -7.31 -10.19 6.54
C LEU A 193 -8.08 -8.92 6.91
N ALA A 194 -9.40 -8.97 6.96
CA ALA A 194 -10.21 -7.84 7.40
C ALA A 194 -9.90 -7.43 8.85
N ASP A 195 -9.78 -8.41 9.76
CA ASP A 195 -9.40 -8.17 11.17
C ASP A 195 -7.98 -7.62 11.28
N PHE A 196 -7.04 -8.15 10.48
CA PHE A 196 -5.66 -7.68 10.45
C PHE A 196 -5.58 -6.22 9.99
N LEU A 197 -6.22 -5.86 8.87
CA LEU A 197 -6.24 -4.49 8.35
C LEU A 197 -6.96 -3.53 9.32
N THR A 198 -8.03 -3.97 9.96
CA THR A 198 -8.72 -3.20 11.00
C THR A 198 -7.79 -2.92 12.19
N SER A 199 -6.98 -3.89 12.58
CA SER A 199 -6.00 -3.71 13.66
C SER A 199 -4.90 -2.71 13.27
N LEU A 200 -4.40 -2.76 12.03
CA LEU A 200 -3.45 -1.78 11.50
C LEU A 200 -4.05 -0.37 11.48
N HIS A 201 -5.29 -0.24 11.01
CA HIS A 201 -5.98 1.05 10.95
C HIS A 201 -6.20 1.64 12.36
N LYS A 202 -6.62 0.83 13.33
CA LYS A 202 -6.73 1.22 14.75
C LYS A 202 -5.38 1.62 15.35
N ALA A 203 -4.28 1.06 14.85
CA ALA A 203 -2.91 1.45 15.23
C ALA A 203 -2.42 2.73 14.52
N GLY A 204 -3.31 3.45 13.80
CA GLY A 204 -3.01 4.72 13.13
C GLY A 204 -2.40 4.58 11.73
N LYS A 205 -2.42 3.39 11.12
CA LYS A 205 -1.95 3.23 9.74
C LYS A 205 -2.98 3.75 8.76
N THR A 206 -2.51 4.40 7.71
CA THR A 206 -3.33 4.78 6.54
C THR A 206 -3.48 3.58 5.63
N ILE A 207 -4.72 3.24 5.26
CA ILE A 207 -5.03 2.07 4.42
C ILE A 207 -5.69 2.54 3.12
N ILE A 208 -5.12 2.17 1.98
CA ILE A 208 -5.68 2.44 0.66
C ILE A 208 -5.84 1.08 -0.02
N PHE A 209 -7.04 0.78 -0.53
CA PHE A 209 -7.25 -0.52 -1.14
C PHE A 209 -8.26 -0.45 -2.29
N THR A 210 -8.11 -1.39 -3.24
CA THR A 210 -9.15 -1.72 -4.19
C THR A 210 -9.90 -2.95 -3.69
N SER A 211 -11.19 -2.98 -3.80
CA SER A 211 -11.99 -4.15 -3.53
C SER A 211 -13.38 -3.99 -4.13
N HIS A 212 -13.94 -5.10 -4.59
CA HIS A 212 -15.36 -5.20 -4.92
C HIS A 212 -16.22 -5.61 -3.71
N GLU A 213 -15.61 -5.99 -2.60
CA GLU A 213 -16.22 -6.46 -1.37
C GLU A 213 -16.55 -5.28 -0.44
N GLU A 214 -17.84 -5.01 -0.21
CA GLU A 214 -18.28 -3.94 0.69
C GLU A 214 -17.95 -4.24 2.18
N GLN A 215 -17.78 -5.51 2.52
CA GLN A 215 -17.48 -5.92 3.90
C GLN A 215 -16.17 -5.34 4.43
N LEU A 216 -15.11 -5.31 3.61
CA LEU A 216 -13.83 -4.74 4.02
C LEU A 216 -13.93 -3.22 4.21
N ALA A 217 -14.65 -2.53 3.32
CA ALA A 217 -14.87 -1.10 3.42
C ALA A 217 -15.67 -0.74 4.69
N ALA A 218 -16.69 -1.52 5.00
CA ALA A 218 -17.48 -1.35 6.23
C ALA A 218 -16.64 -1.61 7.50
N ALA A 219 -15.82 -2.67 7.52
CA ALA A 219 -14.95 -3.01 8.65
C ALA A 219 -13.91 -1.92 8.96
N LEU A 220 -13.41 -1.24 7.92
CA LEU A 220 -12.44 -0.15 8.02
C LEU A 220 -13.09 1.23 8.15
N HIS A 221 -14.42 1.35 8.09
CA HIS A 221 -15.12 2.64 7.95
C HIS A 221 -14.52 3.50 6.83
N ALA A 222 -14.13 2.85 5.73
CA ALA A 222 -13.39 3.49 4.67
C ALA A 222 -14.26 4.49 3.90
N THR A 223 -13.67 5.63 3.56
CA THR A 223 -14.26 6.53 2.57
C THR A 223 -14.12 5.91 1.18
N LYS A 224 -15.12 6.11 0.32
CA LYS A 224 -15.12 5.58 -1.04
C LYS A 224 -14.76 6.66 -2.04
N LYS A 225 -13.83 6.37 -2.93
CA LYS A 225 -13.52 7.20 -4.11
C LYS A 225 -13.84 6.39 -5.36
N ASP A 226 -14.92 6.78 -6.03
CA ASP A 226 -15.24 6.22 -7.34
C ASP A 226 -14.32 6.84 -8.41
N LEU A 227 -13.73 5.97 -9.24
CA LEU A 227 -13.00 6.34 -10.44
C LEU A 227 -13.96 6.27 -11.63
N PRO A 228 -13.89 7.23 -12.58
CA PRO A 228 -14.81 7.33 -13.69
C PRO A 228 -14.71 6.16 -14.69
#